data_352ec7d973c709c189e120910ef5e08d
#
_entry.id   352ec7d973c709c189e120910ef5e08d
#
_cell.length_a   1.000
_cell.length_b   1.000
_cell.length_c   1.000
_cell.angle_alpha   90.00
_cell.angle_beta   90.00
_cell.angle_gamma   90.00
#
_symmetry.space_group_name_H-M   'P 1'
#
loop_
_entity.id
_entity.type
_entity.pdbx_description
1 polymer ?
#
loop_
_entity_poly.entity_id
_entity_poly.type
_entity_poly.pdbx_seq_one_letter_code
_entity_poly.pdbx_strand_id
1 'polypeptide(L)'
;ALSGIAVCGLGHCHPALAKALSHQAETLIHTSNLYHIENQELLAERLALLSGMDKVFFCNSGAEANEAAIKLARLYGHHRGIELPTIIVLWPH
;
A
#
# COMPACT_ATOMS: atom_id res chain seq x y z
N ALA A 1 -0.05 15.04 -21.10
CA ALA A 1 -0.72 13.86 -20.48
C ALA A 1 -0.18 13.66 -19.08
N LEU A 2 -0.85 14.25 -18.09
CA LEU A 2 -0.39 14.18 -16.71
C LEU A 2 -0.96 12.95 -15.96
N SER A 3 -1.82 12.15 -16.63
CA SER A 3 -2.45 10.94 -16.07
C SER A 3 -2.96 11.12 -14.63
N GLY A 4 -3.60 12.26 -14.34
CA GLY A 4 -4.07 12.61 -13.00
C GLY A 4 -2.93 12.71 -11.98
N ILE A 5 -1.78 13.28 -12.38
CA ILE A 5 -0.51 13.29 -11.62
C ILE A 5 -0.03 11.86 -11.36
N ALA A 6 0.09 11.08 -12.46
CA ALA A 6 0.59 9.71 -12.51
C ALA A 6 -0.26 8.65 -11.76
N VAL A 7 -1.47 8.95 -11.35
CA VAL A 7 -2.35 8.00 -10.63
C VAL A 7 -3.39 7.31 -11.52
N CYS A 8 -3.64 7.83 -12.73
CA CYS A 8 -4.62 7.32 -13.66
C CYS A 8 -3.94 6.53 -14.81
N GLY A 9 -3.14 5.53 -14.46
CA GLY A 9 -2.31 4.77 -15.40
C GLY A 9 -3.08 4.03 -16.49
N LEU A 10 -4.32 3.62 -16.21
CA LEU A 10 -5.20 2.95 -17.18
C LEU A 10 -6.07 3.92 -18.00
N GLY A 11 -5.97 5.23 -17.74
CA GLY A 11 -6.82 6.24 -18.34
C GLY A 11 -8.22 6.27 -17.73
N HIS A 12 -9.09 7.08 -18.34
CA HIS A 12 -10.48 7.23 -17.91
C HIS A 12 -11.37 6.14 -18.51
N CYS A 13 -12.37 5.71 -17.74
CA CYS A 13 -13.42 4.79 -18.20
C CYS A 13 -12.90 3.46 -18.75
N HIS A 14 -11.79 2.94 -18.23
CA HIS A 14 -11.30 1.62 -18.65
C HIS A 14 -12.37 0.55 -18.36
N PRO A 15 -12.86 -0.17 -19.37
CA PRO A 15 -14.06 -1.01 -19.22
C PRO A 15 -13.89 -2.14 -18.22
N ALA A 16 -12.71 -2.76 -18.18
CA ALA A 16 -12.44 -3.84 -17.21
C ALA A 16 -12.42 -3.31 -15.77
N LEU A 17 -11.85 -2.11 -15.54
CA LEU A 17 -11.82 -1.49 -14.21
C LEU A 17 -13.23 -1.09 -13.76
N ALA A 18 -14.00 -0.44 -14.63
CA ALA A 18 -15.37 -0.05 -14.32
C ALA A 18 -16.25 -1.25 -13.97
N LYS A 19 -16.13 -2.35 -14.75
CA LYS A 19 -16.84 -3.61 -14.47
C LYS A 19 -16.42 -4.24 -13.14
N ALA A 20 -15.13 -4.28 -12.84
CA ALA A 20 -14.62 -4.84 -11.58
C ALA A 20 -15.11 -4.06 -10.37
N LEU A 21 -15.09 -2.71 -10.44
CA LEU A 21 -15.59 -1.84 -9.37
C LEU A 21 -17.10 -2.02 -9.14
N SER A 22 -17.90 -2.07 -10.23
CA SER A 22 -19.34 -2.32 -10.12
C SER A 22 -19.64 -3.65 -9.45
N HIS A 23 -19.00 -4.71 -9.90
CA HIS A 23 -19.17 -6.04 -9.32
C HIS A 23 -18.76 -6.10 -7.85
N GLN A 24 -17.64 -5.47 -7.49
CA GLN A 24 -17.20 -5.43 -6.09
C GLN A 24 -18.16 -4.62 -5.21
N ALA A 25 -18.68 -3.50 -5.72
CA ALA A 25 -19.66 -2.69 -4.99
C ALA A 25 -20.98 -3.44 -4.74
N GLU A 26 -21.39 -4.32 -5.65
CA GLU A 26 -22.56 -5.19 -5.50
C GLU A 26 -22.32 -6.36 -4.52
N THR A 27 -21.05 -6.71 -4.28
CA THR A 27 -20.67 -7.85 -3.43
C THR A 27 -20.33 -7.41 -2.01
N LEU A 28 -19.37 -6.50 -1.87
CA LEU A 28 -18.85 -6.07 -0.58
C LEU A 28 -18.07 -4.76 -0.70
N ILE A 29 -18.47 -3.75 0.07
CA ILE A 29 -17.80 -2.44 0.08
C ILE A 29 -16.76 -2.37 1.21
N HIS A 30 -17.13 -2.73 2.44
CA HIS A 30 -16.24 -2.59 3.60
C HIS A 30 -16.64 -3.51 4.75
N THR A 31 -15.64 -4.12 5.40
CA THR A 31 -15.83 -4.98 6.59
C THR A 31 -14.90 -4.63 7.76
N SER A 32 -14.05 -3.63 7.62
CA SER A 32 -12.92 -3.34 8.50
C SER A 32 -11.89 -4.49 8.59
N ASN A 33 -10.76 -4.24 9.26
CA ASN A 33 -9.70 -5.23 9.48
C ASN A 33 -10.03 -6.29 10.55
N LEU A 34 -11.27 -6.36 11.00
CA LEU A 34 -11.75 -7.39 11.91
C LEU A 34 -11.99 -8.73 11.21
N TYR A 35 -12.08 -8.72 9.89
CA TYR A 35 -12.37 -9.89 9.07
C TYR A 35 -11.32 -10.06 7.97
N HIS A 36 -11.19 -11.28 7.49
CA HIS A 36 -10.43 -11.57 6.28
C HIS A 36 -11.10 -10.92 5.08
N ILE A 37 -10.33 -10.23 4.27
CA ILE A 37 -10.79 -9.56 3.04
C ILE A 37 -10.10 -10.24 1.87
N GLU A 38 -10.83 -11.07 1.13
CA GLU A 38 -10.29 -11.92 0.07
C GLU A 38 -9.46 -11.15 -0.95
N ASN A 39 -9.97 -10.06 -1.48
CA ASN A 39 -9.25 -9.24 -2.47
C ASN A 39 -7.98 -8.59 -1.89
N GLN A 40 -7.97 -8.27 -0.60
CA GLN A 40 -6.78 -7.74 0.07
C GLN A 40 -5.69 -8.82 0.20
N GLU A 41 -6.08 -10.03 0.55
CA GLU A 41 -5.16 -11.17 0.67
C GLU A 41 -4.57 -11.54 -0.69
N LEU A 42 -5.40 -11.68 -1.73
CA LEU A 42 -4.95 -11.95 -3.10
C LEU A 42 -3.98 -10.87 -3.62
N LEU A 43 -4.27 -9.60 -3.34
CA LEU A 43 -3.37 -8.52 -3.73
C LEU A 43 -2.06 -8.56 -2.94
N ALA A 44 -2.11 -8.84 -1.64
CA ALA A 44 -0.91 -8.97 -0.80
C ALA A 44 0.00 -10.10 -1.29
N GLU A 45 -0.55 -11.27 -1.58
CA GLU A 45 0.20 -12.40 -2.15
C GLU A 45 0.87 -12.02 -3.47
N ARG A 46 0.14 -11.34 -4.35
CA ARG A 46 0.68 -10.93 -5.64
C ARG A 46 1.81 -9.91 -5.50
N LEU A 47 1.64 -8.93 -4.60
CA LEU A 47 2.67 -7.92 -4.33
C LEU A 47 3.91 -8.53 -3.67
N ALA A 48 3.73 -9.43 -2.71
CA ALA A 48 4.82 -10.15 -2.08
C ALA A 48 5.64 -10.94 -3.12
N LEU A 49 4.95 -11.70 -3.98
CA LEU A 49 5.60 -12.45 -5.06
C LEU A 49 6.40 -11.55 -6.02
N LEU A 50 5.83 -10.43 -6.43
CA LEU A 50 6.46 -9.51 -7.39
C LEU A 50 7.62 -8.71 -6.80
N SER A 51 7.54 -8.37 -5.51
CA SER A 51 8.57 -7.59 -4.81
C SER A 51 9.68 -8.42 -4.20
N GLY A 52 9.47 -9.74 -4.03
CA GLY A 52 10.36 -10.61 -3.27
C GLY A 52 10.33 -10.35 -1.75
N MET A 53 9.32 -9.65 -1.26
CA MET A 53 9.11 -9.39 0.17
C MET A 53 8.14 -10.41 0.77
N ASP A 54 8.23 -10.65 2.07
CA ASP A 54 7.40 -11.66 2.75
C ASP A 54 6.00 -11.15 3.12
N LYS A 55 5.84 -9.83 3.29
CA LYS A 55 4.62 -9.23 3.83
C LYS A 55 4.30 -7.89 3.16
N VAL A 56 3.02 -7.54 3.20
CA VAL A 56 2.49 -6.27 2.70
C VAL A 56 1.67 -5.59 3.79
N PHE A 57 1.84 -4.29 3.91
CA PHE A 57 1.02 -3.43 4.76
C PHE A 57 0.24 -2.46 3.88
N PHE A 58 -1.07 -2.49 4.00
CA PHE A 58 -1.96 -1.57 3.28
C PHE A 58 -2.33 -0.38 4.16
N CYS A 59 -2.36 0.80 3.55
CA CYS A 59 -2.75 2.06 4.17
C CYS A 59 -3.47 2.96 3.16
N ASN A 60 -3.96 4.11 3.61
CA ASN A 60 -4.83 4.94 2.77
C ASN A 60 -4.08 5.93 1.87
N SER A 61 -2.79 6.17 2.12
CA SER A 61 -2.03 7.18 1.39
C SER A 61 -0.53 6.91 1.38
N GLY A 62 0.17 7.55 0.45
CA GLY A 62 1.64 7.51 0.42
C GLY A 62 2.28 8.13 1.66
N ALA A 63 1.66 9.14 2.25
CA ALA A 63 2.12 9.75 3.50
C ALA A 63 2.09 8.73 4.65
N GLU A 64 0.97 8.00 4.80
CA GLU A 64 0.85 6.92 5.80
C GLU A 64 1.84 5.78 5.54
N ALA A 65 2.08 5.42 4.28
CA ALA A 65 3.06 4.40 3.92
C ALA A 65 4.48 4.83 4.34
N ASN A 66 4.87 6.07 4.07
CA ASN A 66 6.16 6.62 4.48
C ASN A 66 6.29 6.68 6.01
N GLU A 67 5.24 7.11 6.72
CA GLU A 67 5.21 7.09 8.18
C GLU A 67 5.39 5.68 8.74
N ALA A 68 4.68 4.71 8.20
CA ALA A 68 4.81 3.32 8.60
C ALA A 68 6.23 2.79 8.35
N ALA A 69 6.82 3.08 7.20
CA ALA A 69 8.19 2.69 6.87
C ALA A 69 9.21 3.29 7.84
N ILE A 70 9.08 4.56 8.17
CA ILE A 70 9.94 5.26 9.15
C ILE A 70 9.80 4.61 10.53
N LYS A 71 8.58 4.38 10.99
CA LYS A 71 8.31 3.74 12.28
C LYS A 71 8.87 2.32 12.35
N LEU A 72 8.68 1.54 11.31
CA LEU A 72 9.22 0.18 11.21
C LEU A 72 10.76 0.17 11.21
N ALA A 73 11.40 1.03 10.44
CA ALA A 73 12.84 1.14 10.39
C ALA A 73 13.42 1.51 11.77
N ARG A 74 12.82 2.46 12.46
CA ARG A 74 13.23 2.85 13.80
C ARG A 74 12.99 1.75 14.83
N LEU A 75 11.84 1.10 14.79
CA LEU A 75 11.54 -0.03 15.68
C LEU A 75 12.54 -1.16 15.47
N TYR A 76 12.85 -1.50 14.22
CA TYR A 76 13.87 -2.49 13.90
C TYR A 76 15.24 -2.08 14.42
N GLY A 77 15.65 -0.81 14.26
CA GLY A 77 16.89 -0.29 14.81
C GLY A 77 16.99 -0.47 16.33
N HIS A 78 15.92 -0.15 17.06
CA HIS A 78 15.85 -0.37 18.52
C HIS A 78 15.97 -1.86 18.88
N HIS A 79 15.28 -2.73 18.16
CA HIS A 79 15.43 -4.19 18.36
C HIS A 79 16.84 -4.70 18.08
N ARG A 80 17.61 -3.98 17.28
CA ARG A 80 19.04 -4.27 17.02
C ARG A 80 19.99 -3.60 18.02
N GLY A 81 19.46 -2.98 19.06
CA GLY A 81 20.26 -2.31 20.11
C GLY A 81 20.76 -0.92 19.74
N ILE A 82 20.25 -0.31 18.68
CA ILE A 82 20.60 1.07 18.30
C ILE A 82 19.75 2.03 19.15
N GLU A 83 20.38 2.80 20.00
CA GLU A 83 19.67 3.71 20.92
C GLU A 83 18.90 4.82 20.18
N LEU A 84 19.51 5.39 19.14
CA LEU A 84 18.93 6.47 18.33
C LEU A 84 18.99 6.11 16.84
N PRO A 85 18.08 5.27 16.34
CA PRO A 85 18.04 4.92 14.92
C PRO A 85 17.80 6.17 14.07
N THR A 86 18.73 6.47 13.18
CA THR A 86 18.74 7.67 12.34
C THR A 86 18.29 7.31 10.92
N ILE A 87 17.50 8.19 10.32
CA ILE A 87 17.05 8.09 8.93
C ILE A 87 17.66 9.26 8.17
N ILE A 88 18.33 8.96 7.06
CA ILE A 88 18.94 9.98 6.19
C ILE A 88 17.98 10.23 5.04
N VAL A 89 17.65 11.49 4.79
CA VAL A 89 16.80 11.93 3.69
C VAL A 89 17.57 12.91 2.81
N LEU A 90 17.23 12.91 1.53
CA LEU A 90 17.72 13.93 0.60
C LEU A 90 16.83 15.16 0.70
N TRP A 91 17.45 16.32 0.88
CA TRP A 91 16.78 17.63 0.93
C TRP A 91 17.20 18.49 -0.27
N PRO A 92 16.33 19.32 -0.85
CA PRO A 92 14.92 19.59 -0.51
C PRO A 92 13.94 18.71 -1.30
N HIS A 93 12.88 18.20 -0.62
CA HIS A 93 11.71 17.63 -1.27
C HIS A 93 10.47 17.80 -0.37
#